data_fdbaa33f4e8f4e1422a58285c38ca124
#
_entry.id   fdbaa33f4e8f4e1422a58285c38ca124
#
_cell.length_a   1.000
_cell.length_b   1.000
_cell.length_c   1.000
_cell.angle_alpha   90.00
_cell.angle_beta   90.00
_cell.angle_gamma   90.00
#
_symmetry.space_group_name_H-M   'P 1'
#
loop_
_entity.id
_entity.type
_entity.pdbx_description
1 polymer ?
#
loop_
_entity_poly.entity_id
_entity_poly.type
_entity_poly.pdbx_seq_one_letter_code
_entity_poly.pdbx_strand_id
1 'polypeptide(L)'
;MDTYNEIWNAVLSYCEQRVTETAFNLWIKKTEFVSFEAATITLRLPSAMYMDVVISQYGTMFSEAFAAVMGFEVKIKYVCAEDNDREEHKFYQDKQHLEDYKNEQYTFENFIVGSSNRFAYVAAKAVASDPGLNLTKNSKMRNYNPLFIYGNSGLGKTHLLNAICYEVKKKFPDMNILYIRAEQFVNEFMQALQYKTTDEFHDKFRNSIDLLLIDDIQFIAGKQQTIEEFFHTFDTLVFAGKQVVITSDRPPRE
;
A
#
# COMPACT_ATOMS: atom_id res chain seq x y z
N MET A 1 16.90 24.34 19.48
CA MET A 1 15.71 24.51 18.62
C MET A 1 15.55 25.94 18.08
N ASP A 2 16.06 26.96 18.76
CA ASP A 2 15.87 28.36 18.33
C ASP A 2 16.65 28.77 17.08
N THR A 3 17.87 28.27 16.90
CA THR A 3 18.77 28.67 15.78
C THR A 3 18.24 28.29 14.38
N TYR A 4 17.58 27.16 14.25
CA TYR A 4 17.00 26.72 12.95
C TYR A 4 15.79 27.55 12.54
N ASN A 5 14.95 27.94 13.50
CA ASN A 5 13.82 28.82 13.26
C ASN A 5 14.26 30.23 12.88
N GLU A 6 15.34 30.72 13.46
CA GLU A 6 15.91 32.04 13.12
C GLU A 6 16.46 32.06 11.67
N ILE A 7 17.19 31.01 11.28
CA ILE A 7 17.69 30.84 9.90
C ILE A 7 16.51 30.78 8.91
N TRP A 8 15.50 29.95 9.22
CA TRP A 8 14.35 29.81 8.34
C TRP A 8 13.57 31.12 8.18
N ASN A 9 13.31 31.84 9.27
CA ASN A 9 12.65 33.13 9.22
C ASN A 9 13.46 34.19 8.42
N ALA A 10 14.78 34.17 8.52
CA ALA A 10 15.63 35.05 7.72
C ALA A 10 15.57 34.72 6.21
N VAL A 11 15.53 33.40 5.87
CA VAL A 11 15.35 32.94 4.48
C VAL A 11 13.97 33.34 3.94
N LEU A 12 12.91 33.16 4.73
CA LEU A 12 11.57 33.59 4.33
C LEU A 12 11.50 35.10 4.09
N SER A 13 12.10 35.93 4.97
CA SER A 13 12.16 37.36 4.80
C SER A 13 12.97 37.80 3.55
N TYR A 14 14.04 37.06 3.24
CA TYR A 14 14.79 37.26 2.00
C TYR A 14 13.97 37.00 0.75
N CYS A 15 13.17 35.90 0.77
CA CYS A 15 12.29 35.54 -0.33
C CYS A 15 11.10 36.49 -0.48
N GLU A 16 10.50 36.93 0.63
CA GLU A 16 9.34 37.84 0.63
C GLU A 16 9.62 39.16 -0.07
N GLN A 17 10.85 39.67 0.06
CA GLN A 17 11.30 40.92 -0.60
C GLN A 17 11.49 40.80 -2.12
N ARG A 18 11.49 39.55 -2.67
CA ARG A 18 11.86 39.27 -4.08
C ARG A 18 10.74 38.68 -4.91
N VAL A 19 9.63 38.38 -4.31
CA VAL A 19 8.44 37.85 -5.00
C VAL A 19 7.20 38.67 -4.68
N THR A 20 6.14 38.50 -5.45
CA THR A 20 4.86 39.13 -5.13
C THR A 20 4.25 38.48 -3.89
N GLU A 21 3.46 39.23 -3.14
CA GLU A 21 2.74 38.72 -1.95
C GLU A 21 1.91 37.47 -2.24
N THR A 22 1.28 37.42 -3.41
CA THR A 22 0.52 36.25 -3.87
C THR A 22 1.43 35.03 -4.06
N ALA A 23 2.57 35.21 -4.71
CA ALA A 23 3.51 34.10 -4.94
C ALA A 23 4.14 33.63 -3.63
N PHE A 24 4.49 34.54 -2.72
CA PHE A 24 4.99 34.21 -1.40
C PHE A 24 4.00 33.37 -0.60
N ASN A 25 2.76 33.80 -0.50
CA ASN A 25 1.71 33.10 0.27
C ASN A 25 1.33 31.75 -0.35
N LEU A 26 1.33 31.65 -1.70
CA LEU A 26 0.94 30.41 -2.39
C LEU A 26 2.06 29.36 -2.38
N TRP A 27 3.33 29.76 -2.59
CA TRP A 27 4.40 28.81 -2.90
C TRP A 27 5.50 28.75 -1.84
N ILE A 28 5.91 29.87 -1.26
CA ILE A 28 7.07 29.93 -0.38
C ILE A 28 6.70 29.67 1.07
N LYS A 29 5.65 30.33 1.56
CA LYS A 29 5.18 30.23 2.94
C LYS A 29 4.70 28.82 3.35
N LYS A 30 4.33 28.00 2.37
CA LYS A 30 3.89 26.62 2.59
C LYS A 30 5.05 25.61 2.56
N THR A 31 6.26 26.06 2.31
CA THR A 31 7.47 25.23 2.41
C THR A 31 7.90 25.18 3.87
N GLU A 32 8.23 23.99 4.36
CA GLU A 32 8.67 23.76 5.72
C GLU A 32 10.15 23.39 5.76
N PHE A 33 10.88 23.95 6.70
CA PHE A 33 12.25 23.54 6.99
C PHE A 33 12.22 22.29 7.88
N VAL A 34 12.84 21.19 7.43
CA VAL A 34 12.84 19.92 8.14
C VAL A 34 14.14 19.69 8.90
N SER A 35 15.28 19.77 8.22
CA SER A 35 16.58 19.48 8.84
C SER A 35 17.73 20.16 8.09
N PHE A 36 18.86 20.26 8.78
CA PHE A 36 20.15 20.64 8.21
C PHE A 36 21.21 19.64 8.69
N GLU A 37 21.71 18.81 7.77
CA GLU A 37 22.72 17.80 8.05
C GLU A 37 23.74 17.72 6.92
N ALA A 38 25.03 17.61 7.25
CA ALA A 38 26.13 17.44 6.30
C ALA A 38 26.10 18.47 5.13
N ALA A 39 25.86 19.77 5.42
CA ALA A 39 25.71 20.84 4.46
C ALA A 39 24.52 20.67 3.47
N THR A 40 23.57 19.85 3.82
CA THR A 40 22.32 19.64 3.06
C THR A 40 21.13 20.09 3.89
N ILE A 41 20.32 20.98 3.32
CA ILE A 41 19.06 21.44 3.89
C ILE A 41 17.93 20.62 3.29
N THR A 42 17.07 20.10 4.13
CA THR A 42 15.86 19.40 3.69
C THR A 42 14.65 20.32 3.85
N LEU A 43 13.98 20.61 2.74
CA LEU A 43 12.75 21.38 2.68
C LEU A 43 11.58 20.46 2.34
N ARG A 44 10.49 20.55 3.10
CA ARG A 44 9.25 19.80 2.87
C ARG A 44 8.23 20.68 2.16
N LEU A 45 7.58 20.10 1.16
CA LEU A 45 6.54 20.72 0.34
C LEU A 45 5.23 19.92 0.43
N PRO A 46 4.06 20.58 0.31
CA PRO A 46 2.77 19.93 0.52
C PRO A 46 2.45 18.79 -0.45
N SER A 47 2.91 18.87 -1.71
CA SER A 47 2.62 17.85 -2.74
C SER A 47 3.67 17.86 -3.85
N ALA A 48 3.72 16.79 -4.66
CA ALA A 48 4.62 16.66 -5.81
C ALA A 48 4.43 17.80 -6.83
N MET A 49 3.20 18.23 -7.08
CA MET A 49 2.89 19.37 -7.95
C MET A 49 3.50 20.67 -7.41
N TYR A 50 3.44 20.87 -6.09
CA TYR A 50 4.10 22.01 -5.42
C TYR A 50 5.60 21.96 -5.58
N MET A 51 6.20 20.78 -5.45
CA MET A 51 7.64 20.56 -5.57
C MET A 51 8.14 20.94 -6.98
N ASP A 52 7.44 20.51 -8.03
CA ASP A 52 7.79 20.84 -9.42
C ASP A 52 7.79 22.36 -9.66
N VAL A 53 6.78 23.08 -9.17
CA VAL A 53 6.70 24.54 -9.32
C VAL A 53 7.77 25.24 -8.49
N VAL A 54 7.97 24.84 -7.23
CA VAL A 54 8.93 25.48 -6.34
C VAL A 54 10.35 25.25 -6.82
N ILE A 55 10.72 24.05 -7.25
CA ILE A 55 12.05 23.76 -7.78
C ILE A 55 12.30 24.54 -9.08
N SER A 56 11.34 24.51 -10.03
CA SER A 56 11.53 25.14 -11.34
C SER A 56 11.57 26.67 -11.29
N GLN A 57 10.76 27.30 -10.43
CA GLN A 57 10.62 28.75 -10.39
C GLN A 57 11.36 29.43 -9.24
N TYR A 58 11.52 28.75 -8.11
CA TYR A 58 12.05 29.35 -6.88
C TYR A 58 13.27 28.62 -6.31
N GLY A 59 13.70 27.50 -6.92
CA GLY A 59 14.85 26.71 -6.44
C GLY A 59 16.16 27.52 -6.36
N THR A 60 16.46 28.29 -7.39
CA THR A 60 17.64 29.19 -7.42
C THR A 60 17.55 30.23 -6.32
N MET A 61 16.39 30.86 -6.14
CA MET A 61 16.16 31.86 -5.09
C MET A 61 16.33 31.27 -3.68
N PHE A 62 15.88 30.05 -3.41
CA PHE A 62 16.15 29.41 -2.14
C PHE A 62 17.65 29.16 -1.93
N SER A 63 18.37 28.73 -2.96
CA SER A 63 19.83 28.54 -2.87
C SER A 63 20.55 29.84 -2.55
N GLU A 64 20.19 30.96 -3.21
CA GLU A 64 20.71 32.27 -2.94
C GLU A 64 20.36 32.79 -1.54
N ALA A 65 19.12 32.57 -1.11
CA ALA A 65 18.65 32.96 0.21
C ALA A 65 19.41 32.24 1.34
N PHE A 66 19.58 30.92 1.22
CA PHE A 66 20.38 30.18 2.19
C PHE A 66 21.86 30.57 2.17
N ALA A 67 22.47 30.78 0.99
CA ALA A 67 23.84 31.22 0.89
C ALA A 67 24.04 32.62 1.52
N ALA A 68 23.09 33.52 1.33
CA ALA A 68 23.13 34.86 1.93
C ALA A 68 22.98 34.84 3.45
N VAL A 69 22.11 33.98 3.99
CA VAL A 69 21.85 33.87 5.44
C VAL A 69 22.95 33.09 6.16
N MET A 70 23.46 32.01 5.56
CA MET A 70 24.44 31.12 6.20
C MET A 70 25.88 31.46 5.89
N GLY A 71 26.12 32.27 4.84
CA GLY A 71 27.48 32.70 4.45
C GLY A 71 28.27 31.63 3.67
N PHE A 72 27.67 30.52 3.29
CA PHE A 72 28.25 29.44 2.47
C PHE A 72 27.18 28.74 1.64
N GLU A 73 27.61 28.08 0.56
CA GLU A 73 26.70 27.31 -0.29
C GLU A 73 26.24 26.04 0.39
N VAL A 74 24.95 25.73 0.29
CA VAL A 74 24.31 24.52 0.81
C VAL A 74 23.61 23.76 -0.31
N LYS A 75 23.52 22.46 -0.18
CA LYS A 75 22.66 21.65 -1.03
C LYS A 75 21.25 21.67 -0.48
N ILE A 76 20.26 21.82 -1.36
CA ILE A 76 18.85 21.75 -0.95
C ILE A 76 18.27 20.43 -1.47
N LYS A 77 17.75 19.64 -0.54
CA LYS A 77 16.97 18.46 -0.81
C LYS A 77 15.50 18.81 -0.59
N TYR A 78 14.70 18.61 -1.62
CA TYR A 78 13.25 18.77 -1.52
C TYR A 78 12.59 17.43 -1.25
N VAL A 79 11.66 17.39 -0.29
CA VAL A 79 10.86 16.21 0.04
C VAL A 79 9.38 16.61 0.02
N CYS A 80 8.54 15.71 -0.43
CA CYS A 80 7.10 15.92 -0.42
C CYS A 80 6.54 15.51 0.93
N ALA A 81 5.58 16.24 1.47
CA ALA A 81 4.83 15.80 2.65
C ALA A 81 4.17 14.43 2.38
N GLU A 82 3.74 14.22 1.14
CA GLU A 82 3.19 12.96 0.66
C GLU A 82 4.24 11.83 0.58
N ASP A 83 5.53 12.14 0.42
CA ASP A 83 6.61 11.13 0.40
C ASP A 83 6.97 10.62 1.81
N ASN A 84 6.85 11.46 2.83
CA ASN A 84 6.97 11.01 4.23
C ASN A 84 5.77 10.14 4.63
N ASP A 85 4.57 10.50 4.18
CA ASP A 85 3.39 9.66 4.31
C ASP A 85 3.56 8.34 3.54
N ARG A 86 4.30 8.34 2.41
CA ARG A 86 4.62 7.11 1.65
C ARG A 86 5.60 6.21 2.40
N GLU A 87 6.67 6.73 2.99
CA GLU A 87 7.62 5.93 3.78
C GLU A 87 6.97 5.46 5.10
N GLU A 88 6.23 6.33 5.77
CA GLU A 88 5.44 5.94 6.95
C GLU A 88 4.28 5.00 6.56
N HIS A 89 3.54 5.27 5.48
CA HIS A 89 2.48 4.36 5.00
C HIS A 89 3.05 3.02 4.52
N LYS A 90 4.18 3.01 3.82
CA LYS A 90 4.85 1.75 3.44
C LYS A 90 5.33 0.99 4.67
N PHE A 91 5.89 1.69 5.66
CA PHE A 91 6.29 1.11 6.93
C PHE A 91 5.09 0.66 7.80
N TYR A 92 3.99 1.41 7.80
CA TYR A 92 2.74 1.03 8.49
C TYR A 92 1.99 -0.06 7.72
N GLN A 93 1.98 -0.04 6.39
CA GLN A 93 1.38 -1.11 5.57
C GLN A 93 2.16 -2.42 5.73
N ASP A 94 3.48 -2.39 5.65
CA ASP A 94 4.32 -3.58 5.89
C ASP A 94 4.18 -4.09 7.33
N LYS A 95 4.01 -3.20 8.33
CA LYS A 95 3.70 -3.61 9.70
C LYS A 95 2.29 -4.16 9.87
N GLN A 96 1.27 -3.55 9.28
CA GLN A 96 -0.10 -4.07 9.35
C GLN A 96 -0.21 -5.42 8.63
N HIS A 97 0.41 -5.59 7.47
CA HIS A 97 0.49 -6.88 6.80
C HIS A 97 1.20 -7.94 7.66
N LEU A 98 2.20 -7.54 8.46
CA LEU A 98 2.91 -8.45 9.36
C LEU A 98 2.15 -8.68 10.69
N GLU A 99 1.36 -7.72 11.17
CA GLU A 99 0.61 -7.83 12.43
C GLU A 99 -0.71 -8.60 12.28
N ASP A 100 -1.39 -8.48 11.13
CA ASP A 100 -2.56 -9.29 10.81
C ASP A 100 -2.21 -10.80 10.72
N TYR A 101 -0.96 -11.15 10.34
CA TYR A 101 -0.47 -12.54 10.33
C TYR A 101 -0.13 -13.12 11.71
N LYS A 102 0.07 -12.27 12.73
CA LYS A 102 0.50 -12.70 14.06
C LYS A 102 -0.61 -13.13 14.99
N ASN A 103 -1.85 -13.14 14.51
CA ASN A 103 -2.95 -13.60 15.35
C ASN A 103 -2.96 -15.14 15.38
N GLU A 104 -2.07 -15.73 16.21
CA GLU A 104 -1.95 -17.17 16.47
C GLU A 104 -3.28 -17.83 16.89
N GLN A 105 -4.32 -17.04 17.08
CA GLN A 105 -5.66 -17.51 17.43
C GLN A 105 -6.48 -17.96 16.20
N TYR A 106 -6.18 -17.45 14.99
CA TYR A 106 -6.93 -17.78 13.77
C TYR A 106 -6.27 -18.91 13.00
N THR A 107 -6.28 -20.11 13.59
CA THR A 107 -5.77 -21.34 12.97
C THR A 107 -6.91 -22.29 12.62
N PHE A 108 -6.64 -23.31 11.79
CA PHE A 108 -7.62 -24.34 11.50
C PHE A 108 -8.02 -25.16 12.74
N GLU A 109 -7.12 -25.29 13.73
CA GLU A 109 -7.36 -25.99 14.98
C GLU A 109 -8.37 -25.25 15.86
N ASN A 110 -8.33 -23.92 15.83
CA ASN A 110 -9.20 -23.06 16.64
C ASN A 110 -10.54 -22.76 15.94
N PHE A 111 -10.70 -23.17 14.68
CA PHE A 111 -11.93 -22.93 13.93
C PHE A 111 -13.04 -23.90 14.34
N ILE A 112 -14.19 -23.38 14.73
CA ILE A 112 -15.33 -24.20 15.13
C ILE A 112 -16.07 -24.69 13.88
N VAL A 113 -16.00 -26.00 13.60
CA VAL A 113 -16.64 -26.63 12.45
C VAL A 113 -18.03 -27.08 12.78
N GLY A 114 -19.01 -26.56 12.04
CA GLY A 114 -20.41 -27.00 12.08
C GLY A 114 -20.88 -27.53 10.72
N SER A 115 -22.15 -27.97 10.64
CA SER A 115 -22.73 -28.48 9.39
C SER A 115 -22.74 -27.42 8.27
N SER A 116 -22.98 -26.16 8.60
CA SER A 116 -23.10 -25.05 7.63
C SER A 116 -21.78 -24.57 7.06
N ASN A 117 -20.66 -24.72 7.77
CA ASN A 117 -19.35 -24.20 7.37
C ASN A 117 -18.33 -25.30 7.03
N ARG A 118 -18.71 -26.57 7.18
CA ARG A 118 -17.82 -27.74 6.96
C ARG A 118 -17.22 -27.75 5.56
N PHE A 119 -18.01 -27.40 4.55
CA PHE A 119 -17.51 -27.38 3.17
C PHE A 119 -16.44 -26.27 2.97
N ALA A 120 -16.71 -25.05 3.46
CA ALA A 120 -15.75 -23.95 3.42
C ALA A 120 -14.44 -24.31 4.16
N TYR A 121 -14.55 -24.92 5.34
CA TYR A 121 -13.40 -25.41 6.11
C TYR A 121 -12.56 -26.42 5.33
N VAL A 122 -13.21 -27.44 4.73
CA VAL A 122 -12.49 -28.48 3.97
C VAL A 122 -11.82 -27.89 2.71
N ALA A 123 -12.52 -27.00 2.00
CA ALA A 123 -11.96 -26.33 0.82
C ALA A 123 -10.77 -25.42 1.19
N ALA A 124 -10.91 -24.65 2.26
CA ALA A 124 -9.83 -23.80 2.78
C ALA A 124 -8.59 -24.63 3.18
N LYS A 125 -8.82 -25.76 3.84
CA LYS A 125 -7.74 -26.69 4.24
C LYS A 125 -7.07 -27.35 3.04
N ALA A 126 -7.82 -27.67 1.98
CA ALA A 126 -7.28 -28.19 0.73
C ALA A 126 -6.39 -27.16 0.04
N VAL A 127 -6.82 -25.89 -0.06
CA VAL A 127 -6.00 -24.79 -0.57
C VAL A 127 -4.73 -24.61 0.24
N ALA A 128 -4.83 -24.60 1.57
CA ALA A 128 -3.66 -24.47 2.45
C ALA A 128 -2.67 -25.63 2.35
N SER A 129 -3.14 -26.79 1.90
CA SER A 129 -2.30 -27.98 1.74
C SER A 129 -1.53 -28.01 0.43
N ASP A 130 -2.09 -27.42 -0.64
CA ASP A 130 -1.53 -27.43 -1.99
C ASP A 130 -2.06 -26.18 -2.75
N PRO A 131 -1.50 -24.98 -2.47
CA PRO A 131 -1.96 -23.74 -3.07
C PRO A 131 -1.49 -23.62 -4.52
N GLY A 132 -2.40 -23.14 -5.40
CA GLY A 132 -2.13 -22.90 -6.82
C GLY A 132 -2.33 -24.13 -7.71
N LEU A 133 -1.99 -23.95 -8.98
CA LEU A 133 -1.94 -25.03 -9.94
C LEU A 133 -0.57 -25.69 -9.86
N ASN A 134 -0.39 -26.67 -8.99
CA ASN A 134 0.79 -27.53 -9.10
C ASN A 134 0.72 -28.28 -10.42
N LEU A 135 1.58 -27.88 -11.36
CA LEU A 135 1.80 -28.55 -12.65
C LEU A 135 2.44 -29.93 -12.49
N THR A 136 2.57 -30.43 -11.26
CA THR A 136 3.01 -31.79 -11.03
C THR A 136 1.90 -32.75 -11.43
N LYS A 137 2.15 -33.48 -12.50
CA LYS A 137 1.24 -34.38 -13.27
C LYS A 137 0.44 -35.43 -12.47
N ASN A 138 0.43 -35.40 -11.15
CA ASN A 138 -0.16 -36.42 -10.29
C ASN A 138 -1.19 -35.92 -9.26
N SER A 139 -1.53 -34.63 -9.19
CA SER A 139 -2.56 -34.21 -8.24
C SER A 139 -3.95 -34.56 -8.78
N LYS A 140 -4.52 -35.67 -8.30
CA LYS A 140 -5.92 -36.05 -8.51
C LYS A 140 -6.89 -35.16 -7.70
N MET A 141 -6.39 -34.18 -6.96
CA MET A 141 -7.20 -33.24 -6.21
C MET A 141 -7.64 -32.09 -7.10
N ARG A 142 -8.94 -31.79 -7.08
CA ARG A 142 -9.48 -30.57 -7.67
C ARG A 142 -8.93 -29.40 -6.87
N ASN A 143 -8.05 -28.63 -7.49
CA ASN A 143 -7.58 -27.39 -6.89
C ASN A 143 -8.75 -26.41 -6.86
N TYR A 144 -9.09 -25.92 -5.64
CA TYR A 144 -10.04 -24.83 -5.45
C TYR A 144 -9.34 -23.51 -5.79
N ASN A 145 -9.19 -23.24 -7.08
CA ASN A 145 -8.58 -21.99 -7.58
C ASN A 145 -9.44 -21.41 -8.71
N PRO A 146 -10.08 -20.28 -8.49
CA PRO A 146 -10.16 -19.50 -7.24
C PRO A 146 -11.05 -20.19 -6.19
N LEU A 147 -10.79 -19.90 -4.89
CA LEU A 147 -11.67 -20.24 -3.79
C LEU A 147 -12.48 -19.00 -3.38
N PHE A 148 -13.80 -19.06 -3.49
CA PHE A 148 -14.71 -18.00 -3.07
C PHE A 148 -15.52 -18.45 -1.86
N ILE A 149 -15.33 -17.78 -0.70
CA ILE A 149 -16.01 -18.07 0.56
C ILE A 149 -16.99 -16.93 0.85
N TYR A 150 -18.27 -17.25 0.91
CA TYR A 150 -19.28 -16.23 1.18
C TYR A 150 -20.22 -16.63 2.33
N GLY A 151 -20.83 -15.62 2.93
CA GLY A 151 -21.79 -15.80 4.03
C GLY A 151 -21.85 -14.58 4.93
N ASN A 152 -22.88 -14.51 5.75
CA ASN A 152 -23.12 -13.35 6.62
C ASN A 152 -21.90 -13.00 7.49
N SER A 153 -21.89 -11.76 7.99
CA SER A 153 -20.85 -11.31 8.92
C SER A 153 -20.83 -12.20 10.18
N GLY A 154 -19.64 -12.37 10.78
CA GLY A 154 -19.46 -13.17 12.00
C GLY A 154 -19.37 -14.69 11.81
N LEU A 155 -19.48 -15.22 10.58
CA LEU A 155 -19.42 -16.67 10.32
C LEU A 155 -17.99 -17.24 10.19
N GLY A 156 -16.96 -16.45 10.44
CA GLY A 156 -15.57 -16.90 10.45
C GLY A 156 -14.86 -16.88 9.10
N LYS A 157 -15.33 -16.10 8.11
CA LYS A 157 -14.66 -15.95 6.80
C LYS A 157 -13.23 -15.48 6.93
N THR A 158 -13.02 -14.36 7.64
CA THR A 158 -11.70 -13.81 7.96
C THR A 158 -10.82 -14.80 8.73
N HIS A 159 -11.42 -15.59 9.63
CA HIS A 159 -10.70 -16.66 10.34
C HIS A 159 -10.15 -17.70 9.35
N LEU A 160 -10.96 -18.17 8.40
CA LEU A 160 -10.51 -19.14 7.39
C LEU A 160 -9.40 -18.56 6.49
N LEU A 161 -9.48 -17.27 6.08
CA LEU A 161 -8.40 -16.64 5.34
C LEU A 161 -7.09 -16.63 6.14
N ASN A 162 -7.15 -16.20 7.40
CA ASN A 162 -5.98 -16.19 8.27
C ASN A 162 -5.41 -17.59 8.51
N ALA A 163 -6.28 -18.58 8.69
CA ALA A 163 -5.87 -19.97 8.85
C ALA A 163 -5.15 -20.51 7.61
N ILE A 164 -5.64 -20.17 6.40
CA ILE A 164 -4.94 -20.48 5.14
C ILE A 164 -3.56 -19.84 5.13
N CYS A 165 -3.48 -18.53 5.40
CA CYS A 165 -2.23 -17.80 5.42
C CYS A 165 -1.21 -18.40 6.38
N TYR A 166 -1.62 -18.67 7.61
CA TYR A 166 -0.78 -19.28 8.65
C TYR A 166 -0.23 -20.65 8.22
N GLU A 167 -1.11 -21.53 7.74
CA GLU A 167 -0.73 -22.89 7.36
C GLU A 167 0.16 -22.93 6.10
N VAL A 168 -0.12 -22.05 5.09
CA VAL A 168 0.72 -21.93 3.89
C VAL A 168 2.09 -21.40 4.28
N LYS A 169 2.18 -20.35 5.10
CA LYS A 169 3.45 -19.79 5.55
C LYS A 169 4.31 -20.82 6.29
N LYS A 170 3.67 -21.68 7.07
CA LYS A 170 4.34 -22.76 7.81
C LYS A 170 4.85 -23.86 6.90
N LYS A 171 4.12 -24.24 5.85
CA LYS A 171 4.47 -25.32 4.91
C LYS A 171 5.37 -24.86 3.77
N PHE A 172 5.16 -23.64 3.30
CA PHE A 172 5.82 -23.04 2.14
C PHE A 172 6.43 -21.69 2.52
N PRO A 173 7.53 -21.65 3.30
CA PRO A 173 8.11 -20.40 3.83
C PRO A 173 8.53 -19.41 2.75
N ASP A 174 8.91 -19.93 1.57
CA ASP A 174 9.38 -19.12 0.44
C ASP A 174 8.25 -18.58 -0.44
N MET A 175 6.99 -18.96 -0.16
CA MET A 175 5.84 -18.51 -0.94
C MET A 175 5.48 -17.06 -0.58
N ASN A 176 5.35 -16.21 -1.59
CA ASN A 176 4.94 -14.83 -1.45
C ASN A 176 3.42 -14.73 -1.29
N ILE A 177 2.98 -14.48 -0.06
CA ILE A 177 1.57 -14.38 0.29
C ILE A 177 1.21 -12.91 0.46
N LEU A 178 0.18 -12.46 -0.25
CA LEU A 178 -0.44 -11.15 -0.03
C LEU A 178 -1.83 -11.34 0.55
N TYR A 179 -2.01 -10.94 1.81
CA TYR A 179 -3.32 -10.77 2.44
C TYR A 179 -3.69 -9.28 2.40
N ILE A 180 -4.89 -8.96 1.92
CA ILE A 180 -5.35 -7.58 1.82
C ILE A 180 -6.87 -7.51 2.00
N ARG A 181 -7.36 -6.44 2.62
CA ARG A 181 -8.79 -6.11 2.59
C ARG A 181 -9.14 -5.40 1.28
N ALA A 182 -10.32 -5.68 0.74
CA ALA A 182 -10.74 -5.05 -0.51
C ALA A 182 -10.75 -3.51 -0.46
N GLU A 183 -11.07 -2.92 0.70
CA GLU A 183 -10.99 -1.47 0.90
C GLU A 183 -9.55 -0.95 0.73
N GLN A 184 -8.57 -1.67 1.24
CA GLN A 184 -7.16 -1.31 1.10
C GLN A 184 -6.69 -1.45 -0.37
N PHE A 185 -7.11 -2.51 -1.08
CA PHE A 185 -6.85 -2.64 -2.52
C PHE A 185 -7.38 -1.43 -3.30
N VAL A 186 -8.61 -0.97 -3.00
CA VAL A 186 -9.18 0.25 -3.58
C VAL A 186 -8.29 1.46 -3.32
N ASN A 187 -7.89 1.67 -2.07
CA ASN A 187 -7.11 2.84 -1.67
C ASN A 187 -5.74 2.84 -2.35
N GLU A 188 -5.05 1.69 -2.39
CA GLU A 188 -3.77 1.55 -3.07
C GLU A 188 -3.88 1.79 -4.58
N PHE A 189 -4.95 1.27 -5.23
CA PHE A 189 -5.18 1.51 -6.66
C PHE A 189 -5.45 2.98 -6.95
N MET A 190 -6.30 3.64 -6.14
CA MET A 190 -6.58 5.07 -6.30
C MET A 190 -5.33 5.93 -6.11
N GLN A 191 -4.48 5.57 -5.15
CA GLN A 191 -3.18 6.22 -4.96
C GLN A 191 -2.27 6.00 -6.18
N ALA A 192 -2.18 4.76 -6.68
CA ALA A 192 -1.37 4.46 -7.87
C ALA A 192 -1.81 5.26 -9.10
N LEU A 193 -3.11 5.48 -9.29
CA LEU A 193 -3.64 6.36 -10.34
C LEU A 193 -3.26 7.83 -10.11
N GLN A 194 -3.43 8.32 -8.89
CA GLN A 194 -3.13 9.71 -8.52
C GLN A 194 -1.65 10.03 -8.73
N TYR A 195 -0.75 9.12 -8.34
CA TYR A 195 0.70 9.31 -8.40
C TYR A 195 1.36 8.75 -9.67
N LYS A 196 0.55 8.20 -10.61
CA LYS A 196 1.03 7.58 -11.86
C LYS A 196 2.04 6.44 -11.62
N THR A 197 1.83 5.66 -10.57
CA THR A 197 2.65 4.50 -10.18
C THR A 197 1.91 3.18 -10.40
N THR A 198 1.10 3.11 -11.45
CA THR A 198 0.31 1.90 -11.79
C THR A 198 1.19 0.69 -12.08
N ASP A 199 2.40 0.91 -12.61
CA ASP A 199 3.34 -0.19 -12.87
C ASP A 199 3.82 -0.84 -11.56
N GLU A 200 4.12 -0.05 -10.53
CA GLU A 200 4.48 -0.57 -9.20
C GLU A 200 3.32 -1.34 -8.55
N PHE A 201 2.09 -0.84 -8.74
CA PHE A 201 0.89 -1.53 -8.30
C PHE A 201 0.72 -2.89 -9.01
N HIS A 202 0.90 -2.94 -10.33
CA HIS A 202 0.85 -4.18 -11.09
C HIS A 202 1.94 -5.16 -10.67
N ASP A 203 3.16 -4.68 -10.45
CA ASP A 203 4.26 -5.54 -9.97
C ASP A 203 3.94 -6.13 -8.61
N LYS A 204 3.42 -5.33 -7.68
CA LYS A 204 3.02 -5.81 -6.36
C LYS A 204 1.92 -6.86 -6.43
N PHE A 205 0.84 -6.58 -7.16
CA PHE A 205 -0.37 -7.41 -7.14
C PHE A 205 -0.40 -8.55 -8.15
N ARG A 206 0.42 -8.49 -9.22
CA ARG A 206 0.39 -9.49 -10.30
C ARG A 206 1.67 -10.31 -10.40
N ASN A 207 2.84 -9.68 -10.22
CA ASN A 207 4.13 -10.34 -10.49
C ASN A 207 4.75 -10.93 -9.23
N SER A 208 4.70 -10.22 -8.11
CA SER A 208 5.47 -10.53 -6.90
C SER A 208 4.84 -11.56 -5.98
N ILE A 209 3.59 -11.99 -6.21
CA ILE A 209 2.85 -12.85 -5.29
C ILE A 209 2.58 -14.23 -5.89
N ASP A 210 2.44 -15.24 -5.03
CA ASP A 210 2.07 -16.62 -5.37
C ASP A 210 0.68 -16.99 -4.84
N LEU A 211 0.25 -16.34 -3.75
CA LEU A 211 -1.05 -16.51 -3.12
C LEU A 211 -1.65 -15.14 -2.79
N LEU A 212 -2.83 -14.85 -3.35
CA LEU A 212 -3.63 -13.68 -3.05
C LEU A 212 -4.81 -14.06 -2.16
N LEU A 213 -4.91 -13.42 -0.99
CA LEU A 213 -6.02 -13.53 -0.05
C LEU A 213 -6.70 -12.16 0.05
N ILE A 214 -7.95 -12.05 -0.43
CA ILE A 214 -8.73 -10.81 -0.36
C ILE A 214 -9.91 -11.00 0.57
N ASP A 215 -9.99 -10.14 1.59
CA ASP A 215 -11.11 -10.13 2.53
C ASP A 215 -12.13 -9.05 2.15
N ASP A 216 -13.42 -9.42 2.28
CA ASP A 216 -14.56 -8.54 2.12
C ASP A 216 -14.65 -7.84 0.76
N ILE A 217 -14.63 -8.62 -0.33
CA ILE A 217 -14.60 -8.13 -1.72
C ILE A 217 -15.78 -7.19 -2.06
N GLN A 218 -16.90 -7.24 -1.33
CA GLN A 218 -18.05 -6.36 -1.55
C GLN A 218 -17.70 -4.87 -1.45
N PHE A 219 -16.59 -4.48 -0.82
CA PHE A 219 -16.15 -3.09 -0.72
C PHE A 219 -15.62 -2.49 -2.04
N ILE A 220 -15.38 -3.30 -3.08
CA ILE A 220 -15.10 -2.76 -4.42
C ILE A 220 -16.37 -2.38 -5.18
N ALA A 221 -17.55 -2.80 -4.73
CA ALA A 221 -18.81 -2.56 -5.41
C ALA A 221 -19.06 -1.06 -5.64
N GLY A 222 -19.57 -0.71 -6.83
CA GLY A 222 -19.84 0.67 -7.23
C GLY A 222 -18.61 1.48 -7.68
N LYS A 223 -17.42 0.90 -7.65
CA LYS A 223 -16.17 1.56 -8.06
C LYS A 223 -15.67 0.95 -9.39
N GLN A 224 -16.27 1.37 -10.50
CA GLN A 224 -16.10 0.72 -11.81
C GLN A 224 -14.65 0.50 -12.22
N GLN A 225 -13.80 1.51 -12.11
CA GLN A 225 -12.37 1.39 -12.47
C GLN A 225 -11.63 0.38 -11.59
N THR A 226 -11.95 0.34 -10.29
CA THR A 226 -11.35 -0.62 -9.37
C THR A 226 -11.84 -2.04 -9.65
N ILE A 227 -13.09 -2.20 -10.04
CA ILE A 227 -13.66 -3.51 -10.43
C ILE A 227 -12.92 -4.04 -11.66
N GLU A 228 -12.72 -3.22 -12.68
CA GLU A 228 -11.99 -3.60 -13.90
C GLU A 228 -10.55 -3.98 -13.58
N GLU A 229 -9.85 -3.17 -12.77
CA GLU A 229 -8.48 -3.44 -12.33
C GLU A 229 -8.37 -4.74 -11.52
N PHE A 230 -9.35 -4.96 -10.62
CA PHE A 230 -9.42 -6.19 -9.85
C PHE A 230 -9.58 -7.42 -10.77
N PHE A 231 -10.49 -7.37 -11.74
CA PHE A 231 -10.65 -8.48 -12.70
C PHE A 231 -9.40 -8.74 -13.51
N HIS A 232 -8.70 -7.71 -13.98
CA HIS A 232 -7.43 -7.88 -14.68
C HIS A 232 -6.36 -8.52 -13.80
N THR A 233 -6.29 -8.14 -12.54
CA THR A 233 -5.36 -8.73 -11.56
C THR A 233 -5.73 -10.19 -11.27
N PHE A 234 -7.00 -10.45 -11.03
CA PHE A 234 -7.55 -11.79 -10.79
C PHE A 234 -7.25 -12.74 -11.96
N ASP A 235 -7.59 -12.33 -13.19
CA ASP A 235 -7.36 -13.14 -14.39
C ASP A 235 -5.86 -13.44 -14.58
N THR A 236 -5.01 -12.42 -14.42
CA THR A 236 -3.55 -12.58 -14.52
C THR A 236 -3.03 -13.64 -13.55
N LEU A 237 -3.46 -13.60 -12.30
CA LEU A 237 -3.02 -14.55 -11.27
C LEU A 237 -3.53 -15.96 -11.55
N VAL A 238 -4.82 -16.10 -11.87
CA VAL A 238 -5.42 -17.40 -12.14
C VAL A 238 -4.81 -18.05 -13.39
N PHE A 239 -4.60 -17.29 -14.48
CA PHE A 239 -3.93 -17.80 -15.67
C PHE A 239 -2.46 -18.17 -15.44
N ALA A 240 -1.78 -17.47 -14.55
CA ALA A 240 -0.42 -17.81 -14.13
C ALA A 240 -0.36 -19.02 -13.18
N GLY A 241 -1.51 -19.60 -12.83
CA GLY A 241 -1.58 -20.74 -11.90
C GLY A 241 -1.37 -20.37 -10.42
N LYS A 242 -1.37 -19.09 -10.11
CA LYS A 242 -1.25 -18.59 -8.74
C LYS A 242 -2.57 -18.74 -7.99
N GLN A 243 -2.51 -18.99 -6.69
CA GLN A 243 -3.72 -19.21 -5.89
C GLN A 243 -4.41 -17.90 -5.55
N VAL A 244 -5.73 -17.86 -5.72
CA VAL A 244 -6.59 -16.74 -5.29
C VAL A 244 -7.66 -17.25 -4.34
N VAL A 245 -7.83 -16.56 -3.19
CA VAL A 245 -8.92 -16.83 -2.23
C VAL A 245 -9.61 -15.50 -1.92
N ILE A 246 -10.92 -15.50 -2.00
CA ILE A 246 -11.75 -14.30 -1.86
C ILE A 246 -12.84 -14.57 -0.85
N THR A 247 -13.12 -13.60 0.04
CA THR A 247 -14.30 -13.65 0.90
C THR A 247 -15.31 -12.56 0.55
N SER A 248 -16.58 -12.82 0.86
CA SER A 248 -17.67 -11.86 0.69
C SER A 248 -18.77 -12.06 1.74
N ASP A 249 -19.50 -11.00 2.08
CA ASP A 249 -20.74 -11.10 2.82
C ASP A 249 -21.95 -11.44 1.91
N ARG A 250 -21.74 -11.41 0.58
CA ARG A 250 -22.77 -11.62 -0.45
C ARG A 250 -22.43 -12.80 -1.36
N PRO A 251 -23.46 -13.47 -1.93
CA PRO A 251 -23.23 -14.50 -2.93
C PRO A 251 -22.70 -13.91 -4.25
N PRO A 252 -22.06 -14.72 -5.12
CA PRO A 252 -21.39 -14.25 -6.35
C PRO A 252 -22.29 -13.55 -7.38
N ARG A 253 -23.62 -13.59 -7.22
CA ARG A 253 -24.57 -12.99 -8.15
C ARG A 253 -25.04 -11.59 -7.75
N GLU A 254 -24.62 -11.10 -6.62
CA GLU A 254 -24.92 -9.78 -6.04
C GLU A 254 -23.65 -8.94 -5.94
#